data_de0ee6928fe073b1529b6bc3a2158348
#
_entry.id   de0ee6928fe073b1529b6bc3a2158348
#
_cell.length_a   1.000
_cell.length_b   1.000
_cell.length_c   1.000
_cell.angle_alpha   90.00
_cell.angle_beta   90.00
_cell.angle_gamma   90.00
#
_symmetry.space_group_name_H-M   'P 1'
#
loop_
_entity.id
_entity.type
_entity.pdbx_description
1 polymer ?
#
loop_
_entity_poly.entity_id
_entity_poly.type
_entity_poly.pdbx_seq_one_letter_code
_entity_poly.pdbx_strand_id
1 'polypeptide(L)'
;MHILTINPESLFKALSDTTRLRIIRLLATTEQETCLCELVDALLEPQYNLSRHLKVLRQSGFLTSQKEGRWVYHRLTTEPEYLQQLYSMVRALPDTEGVYSADLENFNKRISLREEGRCRVGILSSELKAGAE
;
A
#
# COMPACT_ATOMS: atom_id res chain seq x y z
N MET A 1 -0.51 -26.80 -1.76
CA MET A 1 -0.30 -25.39 -1.69
C MET A 1 0.24 -24.83 -3.01
N HIS A 2 -0.27 -23.75 -3.37
CA HIS A 2 0.14 -23.11 -4.60
C HIS A 2 1.39 -22.28 -4.36
N ILE A 3 2.43 -22.57 -5.12
CA ILE A 3 3.64 -21.77 -5.03
C ILE A 3 3.54 -20.66 -6.05
N LEU A 4 3.54 -19.45 -5.57
CA LEU A 4 3.52 -18.31 -6.46
C LEU A 4 4.83 -18.23 -7.20
N THR A 5 4.76 -18.40 -8.50
CA THR A 5 5.89 -18.13 -9.35
C THR A 5 5.85 -16.65 -9.67
N ILE A 6 6.69 -15.90 -9.01
CA ILE A 6 6.75 -14.46 -9.24
C ILE A 6 7.63 -14.23 -10.46
N ASN A 7 7.03 -13.62 -11.48
CA ASN A 7 7.70 -13.29 -12.71
C ASN A 7 8.49 -11.99 -12.51
N PRO A 8 9.83 -12.02 -12.65
CA PRO A 8 10.65 -10.81 -12.39
C PRO A 8 10.24 -9.60 -13.22
N GLU A 9 9.88 -9.81 -14.48
CA GLU A 9 9.48 -8.69 -15.33
C GLU A 9 8.19 -8.05 -14.80
N SER A 10 7.25 -8.85 -14.31
CA SER A 10 6.01 -8.35 -13.73
C SER A 10 6.27 -7.55 -12.47
N LEU A 11 7.23 -7.99 -11.65
CA LEU A 11 7.59 -7.23 -10.46
C LEU A 11 8.07 -5.84 -10.81
N PHE A 12 9.02 -5.75 -11.75
CA PHE A 12 9.57 -4.45 -12.11
C PHE A 12 8.56 -3.57 -12.84
N LYS A 13 7.70 -4.17 -13.65
CA LYS A 13 6.61 -3.42 -14.27
C LYS A 13 5.67 -2.84 -13.23
N ALA A 14 5.33 -3.63 -12.23
CA ALA A 14 4.43 -3.16 -11.17
C ALA A 14 5.03 -1.99 -10.41
N LEU A 15 6.35 -1.96 -10.23
CA LEU A 15 7.03 -0.87 -9.55
C LEU A 15 7.23 0.36 -10.43
N SER A 16 7.02 0.23 -11.72
CA SER A 16 7.28 1.30 -12.69
C SER A 16 6.07 2.25 -12.79
N ASP A 17 5.53 2.61 -11.66
CA ASP A 17 4.40 3.53 -11.54
C ASP A 17 4.54 4.31 -10.25
N THR A 18 4.35 5.63 -10.33
CA THR A 18 4.54 6.52 -9.19
C THR A 18 3.70 6.13 -7.98
N THR A 19 2.41 5.89 -8.19
CA THR A 19 1.50 5.58 -7.08
C THR A 19 1.80 4.21 -6.48
N ARG A 20 2.06 3.22 -7.32
CA ARG A 20 2.40 1.89 -6.82
C ARG A 20 3.70 1.90 -6.03
N LEU A 21 4.67 2.66 -6.49
CA LEU A 21 5.93 2.79 -5.76
C LEU A 21 5.71 3.44 -4.39
N ARG A 22 4.84 4.44 -4.33
CA ARG A 22 4.47 5.09 -3.06
C ARG A 22 3.84 4.08 -2.09
N ILE A 23 2.93 3.25 -2.59
CA ILE A 23 2.28 2.22 -1.77
C ILE A 23 3.32 1.25 -1.20
N ILE A 24 4.18 0.72 -2.07
CA ILE A 24 5.19 -0.24 -1.64
C ILE A 24 6.15 0.41 -0.64
N ARG A 25 6.59 1.64 -0.90
CA ARG A 25 7.48 2.35 0.01
C ARG A 25 6.85 2.53 1.38
N LEU A 26 5.59 2.92 1.41
CA LEU A 26 4.88 3.16 2.67
C LEU A 26 4.75 1.86 3.48
N LEU A 27 4.31 0.79 2.82
CA LEU A 27 4.13 -0.48 3.51
C LEU A 27 5.45 -1.11 3.92
N ALA A 28 6.49 -0.94 3.11
CA ALA A 28 7.82 -1.44 3.46
C ALA A 28 8.41 -0.69 4.67
N THR A 29 8.11 0.61 4.75
CA THR A 29 8.61 1.43 5.85
C THR A 29 7.89 1.17 7.16
N THR A 30 6.56 1.01 7.09
CA THR A 30 5.74 0.89 8.30
C THR A 30 5.53 -0.56 8.74
N GLU A 31 5.64 -1.50 7.80
CA GLU A 31 5.39 -2.92 8.04
C GLU A 31 4.00 -3.18 8.63
N GLN A 32 3.04 -2.33 8.27
CA GLN A 32 1.68 -2.41 8.78
C GLN A 32 0.74 -3.02 7.73
N GLU A 33 -0.16 -3.90 8.18
CA GLU A 33 -1.33 -4.24 7.38
C GLU A 33 -2.17 -2.98 7.25
N THR A 34 -2.72 -2.72 6.07
CA THR A 34 -3.35 -1.43 5.82
C THR A 34 -4.60 -1.58 4.98
N CYS A 35 -5.67 -0.90 5.37
CA CYS A 35 -6.91 -0.86 4.62
C CYS A 35 -6.85 0.18 3.51
N LEU A 36 -7.67 -0.01 2.48
CA LEU A 36 -7.76 0.94 1.38
C LEU A 36 -8.07 2.35 1.88
N CYS A 37 -9.01 2.49 2.81
CA CYS A 37 -9.38 3.82 3.33
C CYS A 37 -8.20 4.53 3.99
N GLU A 38 -7.33 3.77 4.64
CA GLU A 38 -6.14 4.34 5.25
C GLU A 38 -5.15 4.80 4.20
N LEU A 39 -5.04 4.06 3.10
CA LEU A 39 -4.17 4.45 2.00
C LEU A 39 -4.69 5.69 1.28
N VAL A 40 -6.01 5.77 1.09
CA VAL A 40 -6.62 6.96 0.47
C VAL A 40 -6.27 8.21 1.27
N ASP A 41 -6.44 8.14 2.58
CA ASP A 41 -6.18 9.30 3.44
C ASP A 41 -4.69 9.60 3.57
N ALA A 42 -3.83 8.59 3.47
CA ALA A 42 -2.39 8.80 3.56
C ALA A 42 -1.79 9.36 2.27
N LEU A 43 -2.17 8.77 1.14
CA LEU A 43 -1.59 9.13 -0.15
C LEU A 43 -2.32 10.27 -0.84
N LEU A 44 -3.51 10.59 -0.37
CA LEU A 44 -4.39 11.61 -0.97
C LEU A 44 -4.63 11.32 -2.45
N GLU A 45 -4.93 10.06 -2.74
CA GLU A 45 -5.27 9.58 -4.07
C GLU A 45 -6.70 9.03 -4.05
N PRO A 46 -7.46 9.21 -5.12
CA PRO A 46 -8.84 8.73 -5.17
C PRO A 46 -8.94 7.22 -4.95
N GLN A 47 -9.97 6.82 -4.25
CA GLN A 47 -10.23 5.40 -3.95
C GLN A 47 -10.17 4.52 -5.19
N TYR A 48 -10.78 4.99 -6.28
CA TYR A 48 -10.81 4.25 -7.52
C TYR A 48 -9.41 3.92 -8.05
N ASN A 49 -8.52 4.92 -8.05
CA ASN A 49 -7.15 4.74 -8.51
C ASN A 49 -6.39 3.75 -7.62
N LEU A 50 -6.52 3.92 -6.32
CA LEU A 50 -5.81 3.03 -5.39
C LEU A 50 -6.32 1.60 -5.47
N SER A 51 -7.63 1.41 -5.64
CA SER A 51 -8.17 0.06 -5.83
C SER A 51 -7.52 -0.65 -7.01
N ARG A 52 -7.38 0.06 -8.13
CA ARG A 52 -6.76 -0.51 -9.33
C ARG A 52 -5.29 -0.85 -9.09
N HIS A 53 -4.57 0.05 -8.43
CA HIS A 53 -3.15 -0.18 -8.15
C HIS A 53 -2.94 -1.33 -7.17
N LEU A 54 -3.81 -1.45 -6.16
CA LEU A 54 -3.73 -2.57 -5.23
C LEU A 54 -3.97 -3.89 -5.94
N LYS A 55 -4.89 -3.91 -6.90
CA LYS A 55 -5.14 -5.11 -7.68
C LYS A 55 -3.90 -5.52 -8.48
N VAL A 56 -3.25 -4.57 -9.14
CA VAL A 56 -2.02 -4.84 -9.88
C VAL A 56 -0.94 -5.39 -8.94
N LEU A 57 -0.80 -4.80 -7.77
CA LEU A 57 0.21 -5.24 -6.80
C LEU A 57 -0.07 -6.65 -6.27
N ARG A 58 -1.36 -6.99 -6.07
CA ARG A 58 -1.72 -8.35 -5.67
C ARG A 58 -1.40 -9.35 -6.78
N GLN A 59 -1.76 -9.00 -8.01
CA GLN A 59 -1.55 -9.89 -9.16
C GLN A 59 -0.08 -10.13 -9.46
N SER A 60 0.76 -9.15 -9.18
CA SER A 60 2.20 -9.27 -9.42
C SER A 60 2.95 -9.89 -8.25
N GLY A 61 2.25 -10.23 -7.17
CA GLY A 61 2.87 -10.94 -6.06
C GLY A 61 3.39 -10.09 -4.91
N PHE A 62 3.20 -8.78 -4.96
CA PHE A 62 3.67 -7.90 -3.88
C PHE A 62 2.78 -7.91 -2.65
N LEU A 63 1.47 -8.09 -2.85
CA LEU A 63 0.51 -7.96 -1.77
C LEU A 63 -0.33 -9.19 -1.59
N THR A 64 -0.66 -9.47 -0.33
CA THR A 64 -1.76 -10.37 0.01
C THR A 64 -2.79 -9.55 0.75
N SER A 65 -4.05 -10.01 0.73
CA SER A 65 -5.12 -9.32 1.44
C SER A 65 -5.91 -10.29 2.28
N GLN A 66 -6.47 -9.76 3.36
CA GLN A 66 -7.28 -10.55 4.28
C GLN A 66 -8.46 -9.72 4.72
N LYS A 67 -9.65 -10.29 4.62
CA LYS A 67 -10.86 -9.61 5.03
C LYS A 67 -11.17 -9.89 6.49
N GLU A 68 -11.48 -8.82 7.22
CA GLU A 68 -11.93 -8.91 8.61
C GLU A 68 -13.18 -8.06 8.72
N GLY A 69 -14.35 -8.69 8.76
CA GLY A 69 -15.62 -7.99 8.73
C GLY A 69 -15.75 -7.23 7.42
N ARG A 70 -15.97 -5.94 7.51
CA ARG A 70 -16.10 -5.06 6.33
C ARG A 70 -14.76 -4.48 5.87
N TRP A 71 -13.67 -4.76 6.60
CA TRP A 71 -12.37 -4.20 6.31
C TRP A 71 -11.49 -5.22 5.60
N VAL A 72 -10.77 -4.77 4.57
CA VAL A 72 -9.79 -5.61 3.87
C VAL A 72 -8.41 -5.04 4.15
N TYR A 73 -7.55 -5.86 4.75
CA TYR A 73 -6.18 -5.46 5.07
C TYR A 73 -5.24 -5.99 4.01
N HIS A 74 -4.35 -5.13 3.55
CA HIS A 74 -3.32 -5.46 2.57
C HIS A 74 -1.97 -5.43 3.26
N ARG A 75 -1.13 -6.43 2.96
CA ARG A 75 0.22 -6.45 3.50
C ARG A 75 1.20 -6.94 2.46
N LEU A 76 2.46 -6.56 2.63
CA LEU A 76 3.51 -6.98 1.72
C LEU A 76 3.82 -8.46 1.88
N THR A 77 3.99 -9.12 0.75
CA THR A 77 4.50 -10.49 0.70
C THR A 77 5.98 -10.44 1.07
N THR A 78 6.43 -11.31 1.96
CA THR A 78 7.81 -11.29 2.43
C THR A 78 8.65 -12.44 1.88
N GLU A 79 8.04 -13.39 1.20
CA GLU A 79 8.75 -14.49 0.58
C GLU A 79 8.39 -14.58 -0.89
N PRO A 80 9.34 -14.87 -1.79
CA PRO A 80 10.74 -15.27 -1.49
C PRO A 80 11.58 -14.14 -0.89
N GLU A 81 12.72 -14.55 -0.36
CA GLU A 81 13.60 -13.62 0.36
C GLU A 81 14.04 -12.41 -0.46
N TYR A 82 14.19 -12.56 -1.76
CA TYR A 82 14.64 -11.43 -2.59
C TYR A 82 13.65 -10.26 -2.55
N LEU A 83 12.40 -10.49 -2.19
CA LEU A 83 11.45 -9.40 -2.02
C LEU A 83 11.86 -8.48 -0.88
N GLN A 84 12.44 -9.05 0.17
CA GLN A 84 12.91 -8.22 1.29
C GLN A 84 14.09 -7.35 0.87
N GLN A 85 14.94 -7.86 -0.01
CA GLN A 85 16.03 -7.06 -0.57
C GLN A 85 15.47 -5.93 -1.43
N LEU A 86 14.45 -6.23 -2.20
CA LEU A 86 13.78 -5.23 -3.03
C LEU A 86 13.15 -4.13 -2.17
N TYR A 87 12.47 -4.51 -1.10
CA TYR A 87 11.87 -3.52 -0.19
C TYR A 87 12.94 -2.67 0.48
N SER A 88 14.07 -3.26 0.83
CA SER A 88 15.18 -2.53 1.40
C SER A 88 15.69 -1.47 0.43
N MET A 89 15.82 -1.82 -0.84
CA MET A 89 16.22 -0.89 -1.87
C MET A 89 15.18 0.23 -2.04
N VAL A 90 13.91 -0.13 -2.04
CA VAL A 90 12.84 0.87 -2.18
C VAL A 90 12.87 1.86 -1.02
N ARG A 91 13.09 1.37 0.21
CA ARG A 91 13.21 2.26 1.38
C ARG A 91 14.39 3.22 1.27
N ALA A 92 15.42 2.85 0.53
CA ALA A 92 16.63 3.65 0.37
C ALA A 92 16.54 4.65 -0.77
N LEU A 93 15.48 4.62 -1.58
CA LEU A 93 15.35 5.54 -2.69
C LEU A 93 15.26 6.98 -2.18
N PRO A 94 15.85 7.92 -2.92
CA PRO A 94 15.83 9.33 -2.48
C PRO A 94 14.40 9.89 -2.52
N ASP A 95 14.11 10.78 -1.59
CA ASP A 95 12.82 11.45 -1.48
C ASP A 95 13.00 12.92 -1.84
N THR A 96 13.39 13.17 -3.08
CA THR A 96 13.78 14.52 -3.52
C THR A 96 12.66 15.54 -3.42
N GLU A 97 11.41 15.11 -3.59
CA GLU A 97 10.27 16.02 -3.54
C GLU A 97 9.49 15.91 -2.23
N GLY A 98 9.93 15.07 -1.33
CA GLY A 98 9.26 14.93 -0.04
C GLY A 98 7.95 14.18 -0.06
N VAL A 99 7.65 13.48 -1.16
CA VAL A 99 6.38 12.76 -1.30
C VAL A 99 6.29 11.60 -0.32
N TYR A 100 7.36 10.83 -0.21
CA TYR A 100 7.35 9.67 0.68
C TYR A 100 7.25 10.07 2.15
N SER A 101 7.92 11.17 2.52
CA SER A 101 7.83 11.71 3.88
C SER A 101 6.41 12.19 4.18
N ALA A 102 5.78 12.84 3.22
CA ALA A 102 4.41 13.31 3.39
C ALA A 102 3.44 12.14 3.53
N ASP A 103 3.63 11.11 2.71
CA ASP A 103 2.80 9.90 2.80
C ASP A 103 2.90 9.28 4.18
N LEU A 104 4.10 9.16 4.70
CA LEU A 104 4.33 8.57 6.01
C LEU A 104 3.71 9.41 7.13
N GLU A 105 3.87 10.72 7.06
CA GLU A 105 3.29 11.61 8.05
C GLU A 105 1.77 11.51 8.06
N ASN A 106 1.15 11.52 6.87
CA ASN A 106 -0.29 11.39 6.75
C ASN A 106 -0.76 10.03 7.24
N PHE A 107 -0.01 8.99 6.92
CA PHE A 107 -0.34 7.64 7.35
C PHE A 107 -0.32 7.52 8.87
N ASN A 108 0.71 8.06 9.50
CA ASN A 108 0.83 8.00 10.96
C ASN A 108 -0.34 8.70 11.65
N LYS A 109 -0.77 9.84 11.09
CA LYS A 109 -1.95 10.52 11.61
C LYS A 109 -3.20 9.67 11.43
N ARG A 110 -3.32 9.04 10.27
CA ARG A 110 -4.52 8.24 9.95
C ARG A 110 -4.64 7.02 10.84
N ILE A 111 -3.56 6.28 11.06
CA ILE A 111 -3.64 5.07 11.87
C ILE A 111 -3.79 5.37 13.35
N SER A 112 -3.58 6.60 13.78
CA SER A 112 -3.86 6.97 15.16
C SER A 112 -5.35 6.83 15.50
N LEU A 113 -6.20 6.72 14.47
CA LEU A 113 -7.64 6.52 14.65
C LEU A 113 -8.03 5.06 14.85
N ARG A 114 -7.07 4.16 14.73
CA ARG A 114 -7.34 2.73 14.95
C ARG A 114 -7.67 2.48 16.41
N GLU A 115 -8.53 1.49 16.64
CA GLU A 115 -8.85 1.01 17.98
C GLU A 115 -8.32 -0.41 18.10
N GLU A 116 -7.48 -0.62 19.09
CA GLU A 116 -6.84 -1.92 19.31
C GLU A 116 -6.10 -2.41 18.07
N GLY A 117 -5.45 -1.49 17.36
CA GLY A 117 -4.67 -1.80 16.18
C GLY A 117 -5.48 -2.12 14.94
N ARG A 118 -6.80 -1.90 14.98
CA ARG A 118 -7.67 -2.22 13.84
C ARG A 118 -8.40 -0.98 13.34
N CYS A 119 -8.64 -0.94 12.05
CA CYS A 119 -9.35 0.15 11.40
C CYS A 119 -10.82 0.16 11.83
N ARG A 120 -11.33 1.36 12.12
CA ARG A 120 -12.73 1.53 12.51
C ARG A 120 -13.43 2.65 11.74
N VAL A 121 -12.67 3.40 10.96
CA VAL A 121 -13.17 4.58 10.29
C VAL A 121 -12.89 4.48 8.80
N GLY A 122 -13.89 4.80 7.96
CA GLY A 122 -13.73 4.81 6.52
C GLY A 122 -12.95 6.03 6.04
N ILE A 123 -13.02 6.27 4.72
CA ILE A 123 -12.30 7.38 4.09
C ILE A 123 -12.76 8.71 4.68
N LEU A 124 -11.80 9.52 5.11
CA LEU A 124 -12.05 10.84 5.68
C LEU A 124 -11.93 11.96 4.64
N SER A 125 -11.13 11.75 3.59
CA SER A 125 -10.94 12.73 2.52
C SER A 125 -12.16 12.72 1.62
N SER A 126 -13.16 13.54 1.92
CA SER A 126 -14.47 13.45 1.27
C SER A 126 -14.45 13.68 -0.24
N GLU A 127 -13.62 14.59 -0.73
CA GLU A 127 -13.50 14.80 -2.17
C GLU A 127 -12.91 13.57 -2.87
N LEU A 128 -12.04 12.83 -2.19
CA LEU A 128 -11.45 11.62 -2.75
C LEU A 128 -12.43 10.45 -2.72
N LYS A 129 -13.32 10.45 -1.74
CA LYS A 129 -14.39 9.47 -1.66
C LYS A 129 -15.39 9.69 -2.80
N ALA A 130 -15.74 10.93 -3.04
CA ALA A 130 -16.65 11.29 -4.12
C ALA A 130 -16.07 10.92 -5.48
N GLY A 131 -14.75 11.02 -5.62
CA GLY A 131 -14.06 10.64 -6.85
C GLY A 131 -14.16 9.16 -7.17
N ALA A 132 -14.66 8.35 -6.26
CA ALA A 132 -14.83 6.92 -6.47
C ALA A 132 -16.04 6.61 -7.34
N GLU A 133 -16.91 7.54 -7.53
CA GLU A 133 -18.16 7.32 -8.27
C GLU A 133 -18.04 7.54 -9.77
#